data_87aeb063e8c2231fe17c0075c8c8662d
#
_entry.id   87aeb063e8c2231fe17c0075c8c8662d
#
_cell.length_a   1.000
_cell.length_b   1.000
_cell.length_c   1.000
_cell.angle_alpha   90.00
_cell.angle_beta   90.00
_cell.angle_gamma   90.00
#
_symmetry.space_group_name_H-M   'P 1'
#
loop_
_entity.id
_entity.type
_entity.pdbx_description
1 polymer ?
#
loop_
_entity_poly.entity_id
_entity_poly.type
_entity_poly.pdbx_seq_one_letter_code
_entity_poly.pdbx_strand_id
1 'polypeptide(L)'
;MELEIRLTFTFSLKQVKLLIQTCHKRGVHAMGGMAAQIPIKDDPVANEKAMDGVRADKLREVRAGHDGTWVAHPALAGIATEVFNKHMPTPNQLFIRREDVSIGANDLLNMNVPGQITEEGIRKNLNIGLGYMEAWIRGVGCVPINYLMFVTPPSHFLSPWYTPLTHCFYREDAATAEVSRSQLWQWVRHGVTTAEGKRVDKAYALKLLKEQAQELSAKAPKGNKFPLAAQYFSGQVTGEDYADFLTS
;
A
#
# COMPACT_ATOMS: atom_id res chain seq x y z
N MET A 1 3.84 13.96 0.92
CA MET A 1 2.57 13.36 1.39
C MET A 1 1.40 13.69 0.45
N GLU A 2 1.13 14.94 0.11
CA GLU A 2 0.08 15.26 -0.88
C GLU A 2 0.37 14.72 -2.29
N LEU A 3 1.61 14.63 -2.69
CA LEU A 3 2.00 14.13 -4.01
C LEU A 3 1.86 12.61 -4.13
N GLU A 4 2.27 11.84 -3.12
CA GLU A 4 2.10 10.37 -3.10
C GLU A 4 0.61 9.97 -3.08
N ILE A 5 -0.21 10.70 -2.32
CA ILE A 5 -1.67 10.49 -2.30
C ILE A 5 -2.30 10.81 -3.66
N ARG A 6 -1.84 11.85 -4.36
CA ARG A 6 -2.34 12.20 -5.70
C ARG A 6 -2.02 11.17 -6.78
N LEU A 7 -0.89 10.46 -6.64
CA LEU A 7 -0.37 9.51 -7.62
C LEU A 7 -1.13 8.20 -7.67
N THR A 8 -1.29 7.59 -6.51
CA THR A 8 -2.18 6.45 -6.31
C THR A 8 -3.62 6.85 -6.65
N PHE A 9 -3.97 8.12 -6.44
CA PHE A 9 -5.31 8.63 -6.58
C PHE A 9 -5.79 8.73 -8.04
N THR A 10 -4.99 9.20 -9.00
CA THR A 10 -5.48 9.41 -10.38
C THR A 10 -5.60 8.11 -11.15
N PHE A 11 -4.64 7.20 -11.03
CA PHE A 11 -4.69 5.86 -11.64
C PHE A 11 -5.80 5.03 -10.98
N SER A 12 -5.83 5.00 -9.65
CA SER A 12 -6.85 4.31 -8.86
C SER A 12 -8.27 4.83 -9.15
N LEU A 13 -8.46 6.15 -9.32
CA LEU A 13 -9.77 6.71 -9.67
C LEU A 13 -10.28 6.26 -11.04
N LYS A 14 -9.41 6.20 -12.05
CA LYS A 14 -9.80 5.72 -13.39
C LYS A 14 -10.19 4.25 -13.33
N GLN A 15 -9.38 3.41 -12.70
CA GLN A 15 -9.65 1.99 -12.51
C GLN A 15 -10.95 1.76 -11.74
N VAL A 16 -11.14 2.45 -10.62
CA VAL A 16 -12.35 2.36 -9.79
C VAL A 16 -13.61 2.73 -10.57
N LYS A 17 -13.58 3.84 -11.30
CA LYS A 17 -14.73 4.28 -12.13
C LYS A 17 -15.06 3.26 -13.22
N LEU A 18 -14.07 2.73 -13.90
CA LEU A 18 -14.26 1.69 -14.92
C LEU A 18 -14.78 0.39 -14.31
N LEU A 19 -14.31 -0.01 -13.13
CA LEU A 19 -14.81 -1.16 -12.39
C LEU A 19 -16.31 -1.01 -12.10
N ILE A 20 -16.72 0.11 -11.50
CA ILE A 20 -18.13 0.39 -11.18
C ILE A 20 -18.99 0.37 -12.46
N GLN A 21 -18.57 1.08 -13.51
CA GLN A 21 -19.26 1.09 -14.80
C GLN A 21 -19.45 -0.34 -15.33
N THR A 22 -18.38 -1.14 -15.31
CA THR A 22 -18.38 -2.49 -15.86
C THR A 22 -19.28 -3.43 -15.07
N CYS A 23 -19.24 -3.36 -13.74
CA CYS A 23 -20.09 -4.15 -12.85
C CYS A 23 -21.56 -3.75 -12.99
N HIS A 24 -21.88 -2.49 -12.87
CA HIS A 24 -23.27 -2.01 -12.91
C HIS A 24 -23.94 -2.17 -14.27
N LYS A 25 -23.17 -2.05 -15.36
CA LYS A 25 -23.65 -2.37 -16.71
C LYS A 25 -24.13 -3.83 -16.82
N ARG A 26 -23.55 -4.71 -16.02
CA ARG A 26 -23.89 -6.14 -15.99
C ARG A 26 -24.85 -6.53 -14.85
N GLY A 27 -25.32 -5.57 -14.08
CA GLY A 27 -26.19 -5.84 -12.92
C GLY A 27 -25.47 -6.53 -11.75
N VAL A 28 -24.15 -6.38 -11.66
CA VAL A 28 -23.29 -6.98 -10.60
C VAL A 28 -22.80 -5.88 -9.67
N HIS A 29 -22.76 -6.18 -8.35
CA HIS A 29 -22.26 -5.23 -7.36
C HIS A 29 -20.76 -4.97 -7.55
N ALA A 30 -20.36 -3.70 -7.37
CA ALA A 30 -18.97 -3.28 -7.35
C ALA A 30 -18.51 -3.14 -5.89
N MET A 31 -17.47 -3.89 -5.52
CA MET A 31 -16.91 -3.87 -4.17
C MET A 31 -15.68 -2.98 -4.10
N GLY A 32 -15.64 -2.13 -3.07
CA GLY A 32 -14.49 -1.28 -2.77
C GLY A 32 -13.33 -2.08 -2.17
N GLY A 33 -12.14 -1.49 -2.23
CA GLY A 33 -10.91 -2.09 -1.74
C GLY A 33 -10.82 -2.08 -0.20
N MET A 34 -9.88 -2.83 0.33
CA MET A 34 -9.59 -2.90 1.75
C MET A 34 -8.60 -1.79 2.14
N ALA A 35 -8.99 -0.91 3.07
CA ALA A 35 -8.02 -0.04 3.74
C ALA A 35 -7.14 -0.89 4.67
N ALA A 36 -5.82 -0.71 4.59
CA ALA A 36 -4.87 -1.53 5.35
C ALA A 36 -4.78 -1.15 6.84
N GLN A 37 -5.37 -0.02 7.24
CA GLN A 37 -5.37 0.44 8.64
C GLN A 37 -6.10 -0.57 9.54
N ILE A 38 -5.54 -0.77 10.73
CA ILE A 38 -6.14 -1.57 11.81
C ILE A 38 -6.20 -0.76 13.09
N PRO A 39 -7.09 -1.11 14.04
CA PRO A 39 -7.16 -0.44 15.34
C PRO A 39 -5.84 -0.53 16.11
N ILE A 40 -5.43 0.59 16.72
CA ILE A 40 -4.20 0.73 17.50
C ILE A 40 -4.59 0.79 18.97
N LYS A 41 -4.17 -0.20 19.79
CA LYS A 41 -4.61 -0.33 21.17
C LYS A 41 -3.92 0.62 22.14
N ASP A 42 -2.63 0.85 21.93
CA ASP A 42 -1.76 1.50 22.90
C ASP A 42 -1.51 2.99 22.61
N ASP A 43 -2.12 3.55 21.55
CA ASP A 43 -2.04 4.95 21.18
C ASP A 43 -3.40 5.47 20.69
N PRO A 44 -4.20 6.09 21.58
CA PRO A 44 -5.53 6.60 21.22
C PRO A 44 -5.51 7.65 20.11
N VAL A 45 -4.48 8.52 20.07
CA VAL A 45 -4.37 9.60 19.08
C VAL A 45 -4.08 9.02 17.69
N ALA A 46 -3.11 8.11 17.62
CA ALA A 46 -2.80 7.40 16.38
C ALA A 46 -3.99 6.55 15.91
N ASN A 47 -4.71 5.92 16.85
CA ASN A 47 -5.91 5.15 16.55
C ASN A 47 -7.01 6.02 15.94
N GLU A 48 -7.32 7.17 16.54
CA GLU A 48 -8.35 8.07 16.01
C GLU A 48 -8.02 8.51 14.58
N LYS A 49 -6.77 8.90 14.33
CA LYS A 49 -6.29 9.28 13.00
C LYS A 49 -6.39 8.11 11.98
N ALA A 50 -6.07 6.89 12.41
CA ALA A 50 -6.23 5.71 11.56
C ALA A 50 -7.70 5.46 11.22
N MET A 51 -8.59 5.58 12.22
CA MET A 51 -10.04 5.42 12.02
C MET A 51 -10.63 6.51 11.12
N ASP A 52 -10.16 7.74 11.23
CA ASP A 52 -10.56 8.83 10.32
C ASP A 52 -10.08 8.55 8.88
N GLY A 53 -8.89 7.98 8.72
CA GLY A 53 -8.41 7.49 7.43
C GLY A 53 -9.35 6.43 6.82
N VAL A 54 -9.79 5.47 7.64
CA VAL A 54 -10.78 4.46 7.21
C VAL A 54 -12.11 5.11 6.83
N ARG A 55 -12.64 6.03 7.65
CA ARG A 55 -13.89 6.76 7.32
C ARG A 55 -13.79 7.51 5.99
N ALA A 56 -12.69 8.22 5.79
CA ALA A 56 -12.44 8.97 4.56
C ALA A 56 -12.36 8.04 3.33
N ASP A 57 -11.73 6.89 3.48
CA ASP A 57 -11.63 5.87 2.43
C ASP A 57 -13.02 5.32 2.06
N LYS A 58 -13.80 4.88 3.05
CA LYS A 58 -15.15 4.34 2.81
C LYS A 58 -16.12 5.38 2.26
N LEU A 59 -15.96 6.64 2.69
CA LEU A 59 -16.74 7.76 2.12
C LEU A 59 -16.42 7.99 0.64
N ARG A 60 -15.15 7.88 0.26
CA ARG A 60 -14.74 7.98 -1.14
C ARG A 60 -15.32 6.84 -1.98
N GLU A 61 -15.30 5.62 -1.46
CA GLU A 61 -15.83 4.42 -2.14
C GLU A 61 -17.33 4.52 -2.38
N VAL A 62 -18.11 4.77 -1.34
CA VAL A 62 -19.56 4.85 -1.47
C VAL A 62 -20.00 6.01 -2.39
N ARG A 63 -19.30 7.15 -2.35
CA ARG A 63 -19.56 8.29 -3.26
C ARG A 63 -19.16 8.00 -4.70
N ALA A 64 -18.18 7.15 -4.92
CA ALA A 64 -17.81 6.70 -6.25
C ALA A 64 -18.88 5.78 -6.87
N GLY A 65 -19.68 5.12 -6.06
CA GLY A 65 -20.76 4.23 -6.49
C GLY A 65 -20.55 2.75 -6.13
N HIS A 66 -19.63 2.42 -5.23
CA HIS A 66 -19.49 1.04 -4.75
C HIS A 66 -20.71 0.61 -3.92
N ASP A 67 -21.08 -0.67 -4.04
CA ASP A 67 -22.21 -1.28 -3.32
C ASP A 67 -21.82 -1.85 -1.97
N GLY A 68 -20.54 -1.99 -1.72
CA GLY A 68 -19.97 -2.49 -0.48
C GLY A 68 -18.47 -2.33 -0.45
N THR A 69 -17.84 -2.85 0.60
CA THR A 69 -16.39 -2.72 0.80
C THR A 69 -15.81 -3.86 1.61
N TRP A 70 -14.48 -3.95 1.62
CA TRP A 70 -13.69 -4.84 2.48
C TRP A 70 -13.06 -4.06 3.63
N VAL A 71 -12.86 -4.74 4.76
CA VAL A 71 -12.15 -4.19 5.93
C VAL A 71 -11.06 -5.16 6.39
N ALA A 72 -9.92 -4.60 6.83
CA ALA A 72 -8.77 -5.38 7.28
C ALA A 72 -8.97 -6.03 8.67
N HIS A 73 -9.94 -5.54 9.46
CA HIS A 73 -10.17 -5.98 10.81
C HIS A 73 -11.67 -5.94 11.16
N PRO A 74 -12.23 -6.94 11.88
CA PRO A 74 -13.66 -6.97 12.21
C PRO A 74 -14.17 -5.72 12.94
N ALA A 75 -13.35 -5.10 13.79
CA ALA A 75 -13.71 -3.86 14.49
C ALA A 75 -13.98 -2.66 13.56
N LEU A 76 -13.54 -2.71 12.29
CA LEU A 76 -13.79 -1.67 11.30
C LEU A 76 -15.14 -1.83 10.59
N ALA A 77 -15.78 -2.99 10.73
CA ALA A 77 -17.07 -3.26 10.07
C ALA A 77 -18.14 -2.24 10.49
N GLY A 78 -18.18 -1.83 11.76
CA GLY A 78 -19.10 -0.82 12.25
C GLY A 78 -18.91 0.53 11.56
N ILE A 79 -17.67 0.98 11.42
CA ILE A 79 -17.31 2.25 10.74
C ILE A 79 -17.74 2.21 9.26
N ALA A 80 -17.42 1.12 8.57
CA ALA A 80 -17.79 0.95 7.17
C ALA A 80 -19.32 0.95 7.00
N THR A 81 -20.04 0.20 7.83
CA THR A 81 -21.51 0.12 7.81
C THR A 81 -22.14 1.48 8.06
N GLU A 82 -21.66 2.24 9.05
CA GLU A 82 -22.16 3.59 9.33
C GLU A 82 -22.04 4.51 8.11
N VAL A 83 -20.85 4.53 7.48
CA VAL A 83 -20.59 5.36 6.30
C VAL A 83 -21.48 4.94 5.13
N PHE A 84 -21.57 3.64 4.84
CA PHE A 84 -22.39 3.14 3.73
C PHE A 84 -23.88 3.39 3.98
N ASN A 85 -24.41 3.08 5.15
CA ASN A 85 -25.83 3.33 5.48
C ASN A 85 -26.22 4.81 5.35
N LYS A 86 -25.30 5.72 5.71
CA LYS A 86 -25.54 7.17 5.59
C LYS A 86 -25.58 7.66 4.14
N HIS A 87 -24.77 7.07 3.25
CA HIS A 87 -24.58 7.59 1.90
C HIS A 87 -25.16 6.69 0.81
N MET A 88 -25.57 5.48 1.14
CA MET A 88 -26.27 4.53 0.30
C MET A 88 -27.52 4.04 1.04
N PRO A 89 -28.61 4.83 1.06
CA PRO A 89 -29.85 4.45 1.77
C PRO A 89 -30.65 3.34 1.07
N THR A 90 -30.19 2.91 -0.09
CA THR A 90 -30.78 1.84 -0.91
C THR A 90 -29.98 0.53 -0.73
N PRO A 91 -30.51 -0.65 -1.07
CA PRO A 91 -29.80 -1.91 -0.93
C PRO A 91 -28.51 -2.01 -1.77
N ASN A 92 -28.40 -1.21 -2.82
CA ASN A 92 -27.25 -1.14 -3.72
C ASN A 92 -27.26 0.15 -4.52
N GLN A 93 -26.23 0.37 -5.35
CA GLN A 93 -26.05 1.52 -6.22
C GLN A 93 -26.02 1.14 -7.72
N LEU A 94 -26.63 0.03 -8.13
CA LEU A 94 -26.63 -0.43 -9.52
C LEU A 94 -27.20 0.59 -10.52
N PHE A 95 -27.98 1.56 -10.03
CA PHE A 95 -28.50 2.67 -10.82
C PHE A 95 -27.44 3.71 -11.20
N ILE A 96 -26.30 3.74 -10.50
CA ILE A 96 -25.15 4.60 -10.83
C ILE A 96 -24.35 3.96 -11.96
N ARG A 97 -24.76 4.19 -13.19
CA ARG A 97 -24.20 3.57 -14.39
C ARG A 97 -22.81 4.05 -14.78
N ARG A 98 -22.36 5.18 -14.24
CA ARG A 98 -21.07 5.80 -14.57
C ARG A 98 -20.90 6.01 -16.08
N GLU A 99 -21.94 6.49 -16.75
CA GLU A 99 -21.91 6.82 -18.18
C GLU A 99 -21.00 8.01 -18.50
N ASP A 100 -20.57 8.75 -17.45
CA ASP A 100 -19.57 9.80 -17.50
C ASP A 100 -18.14 9.28 -17.73
N VAL A 101 -17.93 7.95 -17.75
CA VAL A 101 -16.59 7.32 -17.79
C VAL A 101 -16.28 6.81 -19.19
N SER A 102 -15.21 7.35 -19.79
CA SER A 102 -14.61 6.85 -21.02
C SER A 102 -13.12 6.59 -20.76
N ILE A 103 -12.78 5.34 -20.44
CA ILE A 103 -11.43 4.92 -20.06
C ILE A 103 -11.00 3.78 -20.97
N GLY A 104 -9.90 3.97 -21.69
CA GLY A 104 -9.30 2.98 -22.58
C GLY A 104 -8.01 2.37 -22.04
N ALA A 105 -7.41 1.48 -22.81
CA ALA A 105 -6.16 0.82 -22.45
C ALA A 105 -5.03 1.82 -22.15
N ASN A 106 -4.91 2.89 -22.93
CA ASN A 106 -3.87 3.92 -22.73
C ASN A 106 -3.99 4.62 -21.37
N ASP A 107 -5.22 4.77 -20.84
CA ASP A 107 -5.43 5.36 -19.52
C ASP A 107 -4.96 4.44 -18.38
N LEU A 108 -5.16 3.13 -18.56
CA LEU A 108 -4.79 2.11 -17.58
C LEU A 108 -3.31 1.71 -17.65
N LEU A 109 -2.70 1.86 -18.82
CA LEU A 109 -1.29 1.55 -19.05
C LEU A 109 -0.36 2.76 -18.95
N ASN A 110 -0.90 3.92 -18.57
CA ASN A 110 -0.11 5.14 -18.43
C ASN A 110 0.84 5.05 -17.24
N MET A 111 2.12 4.89 -17.53
CA MET A 111 3.20 4.80 -16.52
C MET A 111 3.71 6.18 -16.05
N ASN A 112 3.18 7.28 -16.60
CA ASN A 112 3.53 8.63 -16.16
C ASN A 112 2.87 8.96 -14.84
N VAL A 113 3.41 8.37 -13.79
CA VAL A 113 3.00 8.60 -12.41
C VAL A 113 3.82 9.78 -11.89
N PRO A 114 3.21 10.94 -11.53
CA PRO A 114 3.94 12.05 -10.96
C PRO A 114 4.53 11.65 -9.60
N GLY A 115 5.82 11.86 -9.38
CA GLY A 115 6.55 11.52 -8.16
C GLY A 115 8.01 11.25 -8.46
N GLN A 116 8.78 11.12 -7.42
CA GLN A 116 10.19 10.80 -7.48
C GLN A 116 10.45 9.50 -6.75
N ILE A 117 11.30 8.66 -7.31
CA ILE A 117 11.82 7.48 -6.65
C ILE A 117 12.91 7.97 -5.68
N THR A 118 12.80 7.63 -4.40
CA THR A 118 13.76 8.01 -3.37
C THR A 118 14.41 6.78 -2.74
N GLU A 119 15.59 6.94 -2.14
CA GLU A 119 16.21 5.86 -1.36
C GLU A 119 15.28 5.41 -0.21
N GLU A 120 14.57 6.35 0.43
CA GLU A 120 13.58 6.05 1.46
C GLU A 120 12.46 5.15 0.93
N GLY A 121 11.93 5.46 -0.26
CA GLY A 121 10.92 4.61 -0.93
C GLY A 121 11.42 3.21 -1.25
N ILE A 122 12.68 3.08 -1.68
CA ILE A 122 13.33 1.77 -1.90
C ILE A 122 13.43 1.01 -0.58
N ARG A 123 13.92 1.63 0.49
CA ARG A 123 14.04 1.01 1.83
C ARG A 123 12.69 0.58 2.38
N LYS A 124 11.65 1.38 2.15
CA LYS A 124 10.27 1.07 2.53
C LYS A 124 9.77 -0.21 1.83
N ASN A 125 9.93 -0.30 0.52
CA ASN A 125 9.55 -1.49 -0.24
C ASN A 125 10.36 -2.73 0.19
N LEU A 126 11.66 -2.57 0.47
CA LEU A 126 12.49 -3.64 1.02
C LEU A 126 12.01 -4.10 2.41
N ASN A 127 11.61 -3.16 3.26
CA ASN A 127 11.08 -3.46 4.60
C ASN A 127 9.81 -4.31 4.50
N ILE A 128 8.86 -3.91 3.64
CA ILE A 128 7.61 -4.63 3.42
C ILE A 128 7.89 -6.04 2.88
N GLY A 129 8.66 -6.15 1.81
CA GLY A 129 8.96 -7.43 1.20
C GLY A 129 9.70 -8.39 2.14
N LEU A 130 10.71 -7.90 2.87
CA LEU A 130 11.45 -8.68 3.86
C LEU A 130 10.56 -9.09 5.04
N GLY A 131 9.77 -8.16 5.58
CA GLY A 131 8.88 -8.43 6.70
C GLY A 131 7.81 -9.46 6.36
N TYR A 132 7.21 -9.34 5.18
CA TYR A 132 6.24 -10.31 4.68
C TYR A 132 6.89 -11.69 4.45
N MET A 133 8.02 -11.74 3.75
CA MET A 133 8.74 -12.99 3.46
C MET A 133 9.17 -13.69 4.74
N GLU A 134 9.69 -12.95 5.72
CA GLU A 134 10.08 -13.49 7.02
C GLU A 134 8.90 -14.14 7.75
N ALA A 135 7.76 -13.44 7.77
CA ALA A 135 6.53 -13.97 8.38
C ALA A 135 6.01 -15.21 7.64
N TRP A 136 6.02 -15.18 6.31
CA TRP A 136 5.59 -16.31 5.48
C TRP A 136 6.46 -17.55 5.70
N ILE A 137 7.78 -17.39 5.80
CA ILE A 137 8.72 -18.49 6.12
C ILE A 137 8.40 -19.11 7.49
N ARG A 138 7.82 -18.34 8.42
CA ARG A 138 7.33 -18.84 9.71
C ARG A 138 5.91 -19.42 9.64
N GLY A 139 5.26 -19.45 8.48
CA GLY A 139 3.90 -19.95 8.28
C GLY A 139 2.80 -18.93 8.52
N VAL A 140 3.12 -17.63 8.49
CA VAL A 140 2.16 -16.53 8.68
C VAL A 140 1.96 -15.78 7.36
N GLY A 141 0.78 -15.90 6.77
CA GLY A 141 0.46 -15.30 5.45
C GLY A 141 -0.06 -13.86 5.50
N CYS A 142 -0.19 -13.25 6.67
CA CYS A 142 -0.61 -11.86 6.83
C CYS A 142 -0.01 -11.29 8.11
N VAL A 143 0.73 -10.21 8.03
CA VAL A 143 1.50 -9.68 9.15
C VAL A 143 1.32 -8.18 9.30
N PRO A 144 1.12 -7.66 10.53
CA PRO A 144 1.23 -6.23 10.79
C PRO A 144 2.71 -5.83 10.70
N ILE A 145 3.04 -4.97 9.76
CA ILE A 145 4.37 -4.38 9.65
C ILE A 145 4.30 -2.99 10.25
N ASN A 146 5.19 -2.71 11.21
CA ASN A 146 5.29 -1.41 11.84
C ASN A 146 5.85 -0.40 10.84
N TYR A 147 4.99 0.46 10.34
CA TYR A 147 5.40 1.63 9.58
C TYR A 147 5.83 2.74 10.52
N LEU A 148 7.15 2.94 10.63
CA LEU A 148 7.68 4.23 11.03
C LEU A 148 7.46 5.18 9.85
N MET A 149 6.30 5.83 9.80
CA MET A 149 6.17 7.03 8.97
C MET A 149 7.00 8.12 9.63
N PHE A 150 8.30 8.17 9.34
CA PHE A 150 9.06 9.40 9.46
C PHE A 150 8.55 10.37 8.40
N VAL A 151 7.49 11.10 8.72
CA VAL A 151 7.22 12.34 8.03
C VAL A 151 8.22 13.34 8.61
N THR A 152 9.41 13.44 8.02
CA THR A 152 10.21 14.64 8.17
C THR A 152 9.48 15.74 7.40
N PRO A 153 8.87 16.73 8.09
CA PRO A 153 8.36 17.89 7.38
C PRO A 153 9.54 18.59 6.71
N PRO A 154 9.35 19.21 5.53
CA PRO A 154 10.35 20.13 5.00
C PRO A 154 10.71 21.13 6.10
N SER A 155 11.97 21.48 6.21
CA SER A 155 12.58 22.29 7.28
C SER A 155 11.94 23.66 7.57
N HIS A 156 10.86 24.01 6.89
CA HIS A 156 10.14 25.29 7.02
C HIS A 156 8.79 25.18 7.76
N PHE A 157 8.38 24.00 8.23
CA PHE A 157 7.14 23.80 9.00
C PHE A 157 7.43 23.20 10.37
N LEU A 158 8.21 23.90 11.18
CA LEU A 158 8.28 23.64 12.63
C LEU A 158 7.07 24.27 13.32
N SER A 159 5.94 23.57 13.29
CA SER A 159 4.82 23.92 14.17
C SER A 159 5.06 23.25 15.53
N PRO A 160 4.90 23.97 16.67
CA PRO A 160 5.06 23.40 18.03
C PRO A 160 4.06 22.26 18.35
N TRP A 161 3.08 22.01 17.48
CA TRP A 161 2.02 21.01 17.64
C TRP A 161 2.28 19.71 16.89
N TYR A 162 3.47 19.53 16.30
CA TYR A 162 3.80 18.34 15.52
C TYR A 162 4.51 17.33 16.41
N THR A 163 3.75 16.44 17.06
CA THR A 163 4.31 15.24 17.66
C THR A 163 4.62 14.22 16.54
N PRO A 164 5.82 13.65 16.47
CA PRO A 164 6.12 12.56 15.55
C PRO A 164 5.19 11.38 15.86
N LEU A 165 4.32 11.02 14.95
CA LEU A 165 3.49 9.81 15.07
C LEU A 165 4.41 8.60 14.90
N THR A 166 4.76 7.98 16.01
CA THR A 166 5.79 6.97 16.08
C THR A 166 5.36 5.56 15.67
N HIS A 167 4.06 5.26 15.54
CA HIS A 167 3.62 3.92 15.20
C HIS A 167 2.28 3.96 14.47
N CYS A 168 2.27 3.70 13.17
CA CYS A 168 1.06 3.36 12.43
C CYS A 168 1.15 1.89 12.02
N PHE A 169 0.25 1.05 12.51
CA PHE A 169 0.20 -0.36 12.14
C PHE A 169 -0.69 -0.53 10.90
N TYR A 170 -0.12 -1.11 9.85
CA TYR A 170 -0.86 -1.59 8.70
C TYR A 170 -0.82 -3.11 8.68
N ARG A 171 -1.91 -3.72 8.26
CA ARG A 171 -1.93 -5.15 8.00
C ARG A 171 -1.52 -5.37 6.55
N GLU A 172 -0.27 -5.79 6.37
CA GLU A 172 0.26 -6.09 5.06
C GLU A 172 -0.14 -7.52 4.67
N ASP A 173 -0.71 -7.63 3.49
CA ASP A 173 -1.03 -8.91 2.86
C ASP A 173 -0.09 -9.20 1.69
N ALA A 174 -0.32 -10.33 1.02
CA ALA A 174 0.47 -10.71 -0.14
C ALA A 174 0.46 -9.63 -1.24
N ALA A 175 -0.68 -8.93 -1.44
CA ALA A 175 -0.78 -7.91 -2.49
C ALA A 175 0.17 -6.74 -2.25
N THR A 176 0.30 -6.26 -1.02
CA THR A 176 1.23 -5.17 -0.69
C THR A 176 2.69 -5.61 -0.88
N ALA A 177 3.02 -6.84 -0.48
CA ALA A 177 4.36 -7.39 -0.70
C ALA A 177 4.66 -7.59 -2.19
N GLU A 178 3.68 -8.03 -2.98
CA GLU A 178 3.80 -8.19 -4.44
C GLU A 178 4.01 -6.84 -5.14
N VAL A 179 3.27 -5.80 -4.77
CA VAL A 179 3.48 -4.44 -5.30
C VAL A 179 4.88 -3.93 -4.96
N SER A 180 5.32 -4.12 -3.71
CA SER A 180 6.64 -3.68 -3.26
C SER A 180 7.78 -4.35 -4.03
N ARG A 181 7.73 -5.69 -4.20
CA ARG A 181 8.74 -6.39 -5.00
C ARG A 181 8.70 -6.02 -6.47
N SER A 182 7.49 -5.83 -7.03
CA SER A 182 7.31 -5.45 -8.44
C SER A 182 7.95 -4.10 -8.73
N GLN A 183 7.74 -3.12 -7.85
CA GLN A 183 8.36 -1.81 -7.98
C GLN A 183 9.89 -1.90 -7.91
N LEU A 184 10.44 -2.64 -6.94
CA LEU A 184 11.88 -2.84 -6.79
C LEU A 184 12.49 -3.49 -8.02
N TRP A 185 11.89 -4.58 -8.51
CA TRP A 185 12.33 -5.28 -9.72
C TRP A 185 12.31 -4.38 -10.95
N GLN A 186 11.23 -3.61 -11.15
CA GLN A 186 11.10 -2.65 -12.24
C GLN A 186 12.18 -1.56 -12.16
N TRP A 187 12.41 -1.00 -10.98
CA TRP A 187 13.40 0.05 -10.80
C TRP A 187 14.82 -0.44 -11.09
N VAL A 188 15.15 -1.66 -10.66
CA VAL A 188 16.45 -2.30 -10.96
C VAL A 188 16.57 -2.59 -12.45
N ARG A 189 15.53 -3.18 -13.06
CA ARG A 189 15.53 -3.55 -14.49
C ARG A 189 15.71 -2.34 -15.40
N HIS A 190 15.06 -1.24 -15.10
CA HIS A 190 15.13 -0.02 -15.90
C HIS A 190 16.29 0.91 -15.50
N GLY A 191 17.01 0.60 -14.43
CA GLY A 191 18.15 1.40 -13.95
C GLY A 191 17.74 2.85 -13.66
N VAL A 192 16.60 3.04 -13.01
CA VAL A 192 16.05 4.37 -12.70
C VAL A 192 16.99 5.16 -11.80
N THR A 193 16.89 6.49 -11.85
CA THR A 193 17.68 7.36 -10.96
C THR A 193 16.80 7.89 -9.84
N THR A 194 17.28 7.80 -8.60
CA THR A 194 16.57 8.35 -7.45
C THR A 194 16.64 9.88 -7.41
N ALA A 195 15.78 10.50 -6.61
CA ALA A 195 15.81 11.95 -6.37
C ALA A 195 17.17 12.43 -5.84
N GLU A 196 17.91 11.57 -5.15
CA GLU A 196 19.26 11.83 -4.62
C GLU A 196 20.35 11.61 -5.69
N GLY A 197 19.97 11.34 -6.95
CA GLY A 197 20.90 11.18 -8.08
C GLY A 197 21.60 9.81 -8.14
N LYS A 198 21.15 8.80 -7.38
CA LYS A 198 21.73 7.45 -7.39
C LYS A 198 21.01 6.57 -8.40
N ARG A 199 21.76 5.86 -9.21
CA ARG A 199 21.21 4.84 -10.12
C ARG A 199 20.84 3.59 -9.34
N VAL A 200 19.63 3.11 -9.56
CA VAL A 200 19.12 1.86 -8.95
C VAL A 200 19.52 0.70 -9.87
N ASP A 201 20.66 0.10 -9.58
CA ASP A 201 21.15 -1.12 -10.22
C ASP A 201 21.10 -2.32 -9.25
N LYS A 202 21.47 -3.52 -9.75
CA LYS A 202 21.49 -4.75 -8.94
C LYS A 202 22.38 -4.59 -7.71
N ALA A 203 23.57 -3.99 -7.85
CA ALA A 203 24.51 -3.83 -6.75
C ALA A 203 23.97 -2.90 -5.66
N TYR A 204 23.38 -1.78 -6.04
CA TYR A 204 22.79 -0.83 -5.12
C TYR A 204 21.56 -1.43 -4.40
N ALA A 205 20.68 -2.10 -5.11
CA ALA A 205 19.52 -2.76 -4.52
C ALA A 205 19.92 -3.84 -3.51
N LEU A 206 20.91 -4.70 -3.84
CA LEU A 206 21.43 -5.74 -2.95
C LEU A 206 22.12 -5.16 -1.72
N LYS A 207 22.83 -4.04 -1.87
CA LYS A 207 23.42 -3.33 -0.72
C LYS A 207 22.34 -2.87 0.25
N LEU A 208 21.32 -2.17 -0.22
CA LEU A 208 20.21 -1.68 0.61
C LEU A 208 19.44 -2.84 1.25
N LEU A 209 19.20 -3.92 0.50
CA LEU A 209 18.54 -5.12 0.99
C LEU A 209 19.31 -5.75 2.16
N LYS A 210 20.63 -5.88 2.03
CA LYS A 210 21.48 -6.42 3.11
C LYS A 210 21.44 -5.54 4.36
N GLU A 211 21.58 -4.22 4.19
CA GLU A 211 21.49 -3.26 5.28
C GLU A 211 20.13 -3.37 6.00
N GLN A 212 19.03 -3.39 5.24
CA GLN A 212 17.67 -3.47 5.79
C GLN A 212 17.44 -4.81 6.50
N ALA A 213 17.91 -5.93 5.94
CA ALA A 213 17.78 -7.25 6.57
C ALA A 213 18.57 -7.33 7.89
N GLN A 214 19.75 -6.74 7.96
CA GLN A 214 20.56 -6.68 9.19
C GLN A 214 19.85 -5.83 10.26
N GLU A 215 19.33 -4.68 9.88
CA GLU A 215 18.59 -3.80 10.79
C GLU A 215 17.35 -4.49 11.38
N LEU A 216 16.54 -5.11 10.51
CA LEU A 216 15.32 -5.82 10.93
C LEU A 216 15.67 -7.04 11.81
N SER A 217 16.68 -7.80 11.44
CA SER A 217 17.12 -8.95 12.22
C SER A 217 17.64 -8.57 13.60
N ALA A 218 18.34 -7.43 13.73
CA ALA A 218 18.82 -6.93 15.03
C ALA A 218 17.69 -6.48 15.97
N LYS A 219 16.59 -5.98 15.42
CA LYS A 219 15.41 -5.54 16.17
C LYS A 219 14.45 -6.68 16.50
N ALA A 220 14.51 -7.77 15.78
CA ALA A 220 13.61 -8.91 15.93
C ALA A 220 14.08 -9.90 17.02
N PRO A 221 13.16 -10.73 17.57
CA PRO A 221 13.51 -11.80 18.49
C PRO A 221 14.58 -12.76 17.92
N LYS A 222 15.32 -13.40 18.82
CA LYS A 222 16.29 -14.43 18.43
C LYS A 222 15.58 -15.57 17.68
N GLY A 223 16.24 -16.08 16.62
CA GLY A 223 15.68 -17.13 15.78
C GLY A 223 14.77 -16.61 14.64
N ASN A 224 14.70 -15.28 14.43
CA ASN A 224 14.03 -14.73 13.27
C ASN A 224 14.62 -15.25 11.95
N LYS A 225 13.85 -15.14 10.87
CA LYS A 225 14.20 -15.68 9.55
C LYS A 225 14.62 -14.60 8.54
N PHE A 226 14.95 -13.38 8.98
CA PHE A 226 15.37 -12.30 8.09
C PHE A 226 16.58 -12.63 7.21
N PRO A 227 17.62 -13.35 7.69
CA PRO A 227 18.72 -13.76 6.81
C PRO A 227 18.28 -14.66 5.67
N LEU A 228 17.36 -15.60 5.93
CA LEU A 228 16.80 -16.50 4.93
C LEU A 228 15.83 -15.74 3.99
N ALA A 229 14.99 -14.86 4.55
CA ALA A 229 14.12 -13.99 3.77
C ALA A 229 14.91 -13.12 2.80
N ALA A 230 16.04 -12.53 3.23
CA ALA A 230 16.90 -11.74 2.37
C ALA A 230 17.53 -12.58 1.22
N GLN A 231 17.87 -13.83 1.49
CA GLN A 231 18.39 -14.72 0.48
C GLN A 231 17.36 -14.97 -0.64
N TYR A 232 16.12 -15.30 -0.30
CA TYR A 232 15.06 -15.50 -1.28
C TYR A 232 14.66 -14.19 -1.96
N PHE A 233 14.50 -13.11 -1.19
CA PHE A 233 14.06 -11.83 -1.72
C PHE A 233 15.08 -11.19 -2.66
N SER A 234 16.37 -11.49 -2.51
CA SER A 234 17.40 -11.00 -3.43
C SER A 234 17.16 -11.42 -4.88
N GLY A 235 16.81 -12.69 -5.11
CA GLY A 235 16.44 -13.20 -6.43
C GLY A 235 15.17 -12.53 -7.01
N GLN A 236 14.20 -12.27 -6.15
CA GLN A 236 12.94 -11.63 -6.53
C GLN A 236 13.11 -10.16 -6.96
N VAL A 237 14.12 -9.47 -6.44
CA VAL A 237 14.40 -8.05 -6.74
C VAL A 237 15.36 -7.89 -7.91
N THR A 238 16.34 -8.79 -8.06
CA THR A 238 17.44 -8.63 -9.02
C THR A 238 17.46 -9.67 -10.14
N GLY A 239 16.54 -10.63 -10.12
CA GLY A 239 16.42 -11.67 -11.14
C GLY A 239 16.16 -11.12 -12.54
N GLU A 240 16.56 -11.86 -13.57
CA GLU A 240 16.28 -11.50 -14.96
C GLU A 240 14.83 -11.77 -15.31
N ASP A 241 14.30 -12.88 -14.83
CA ASP A 241 12.89 -13.25 -14.96
C ASP A 241 12.10 -12.77 -13.75
N TYR A 242 10.86 -12.37 -14.00
CA TYR A 242 9.93 -11.99 -12.96
C TYR A 242 9.09 -13.22 -12.57
N ALA A 243 9.26 -13.72 -11.35
CA ALA A 243 8.51 -14.86 -10.84
C ALA A 243 7.01 -14.55 -10.74
N ASP A 244 6.13 -15.54 -10.94
CA ASP A 244 4.67 -15.36 -10.87
C ASP A 244 4.23 -14.87 -9.49
N PHE A 245 4.82 -15.40 -8.42
CA PHE A 245 4.54 -14.99 -7.05
C PHE A 245 5.82 -14.84 -6.22
N LEU A 246 5.78 -13.94 -5.23
CA LEU A 246 6.84 -13.74 -4.24
C LEU A 246 7.17 -15.04 -3.48
N THR A 247 6.19 -15.90 -3.32
CA THR A 247 6.22 -17.12 -2.51
C THR A 247 6.31 -18.42 -3.33
N SER A 248 6.56 -18.31 -4.63
CA SER A 248 6.77 -19.47 -5.52
C SER A 248 8.22 -19.89 -5.63
#